data_3adb4b4e95eb36746e298e83ded02212
#
_entry.id   3adb4b4e95eb36746e298e83ded02212
#
_cell.length_a   1.000
_cell.length_b   1.000
_cell.length_c   1.000
_cell.angle_alpha   90.00
_cell.angle_beta   90.00
_cell.angle_gamma   90.00
#
_symmetry.space_group_name_H-M   'P 1'
#
loop_
_entity.id
_entity.type
_entity.pdbx_description
1 polymer ?
#
loop_
_entity_poly.entity_id
_entity_poly.type
_entity_poly.pdbx_seq_one_letter_code
_entity_poly.pdbx_strand_id
1 'polypeptide(L)'
;MLITGLVCDEVGEGAKVINIIDKRVEERIPAVLRLGFRPFFLLGSVYAVIAILAWVWMFQAGQPQLLQVPALWWHVHEMLFGFAMAIVAGFLLTAVQNWTGITGTKSHRLALIVALWLMVRILFWLPVPLWLTSSIEALFLLAVAYEVGLRVVKAKGWRNLFFIPLFLLAIAANFASYATIKGMPPFPSSAVWQAMLWWFMLLLSVMGGRVIPFFTARRFQFTKAEPILALDVIANGSLLALFVLSFFPLTMAQLGQPVMLVAGIAQLIRFLRWQPWRTVSEPLVWSLHAAYLCIPLSLLLRGGVNNAWLNHNLLHLFAIGALSGLVLSMIARVTMGHTGRAIYQGPNMRWAFIALLLAAVVRGVGVGLLPQQLLIWVNLSAALWVIAFALFVLRFGAMLLKPRVDGHPG
;
A
#
# COMPACT_ATOMS: atom_id res chain seq x y z
N MET A 1 -6.78 27.13 10.04
CA MET A 1 -5.60 28.03 10.01
C MET A 1 -4.49 27.34 10.77
N LEU A 2 -3.25 27.31 10.26
CA LEU A 2 -2.04 26.62 10.74
C LEU A 2 -1.88 25.15 10.35
N ILE A 3 -1.62 24.90 9.06
CA ILE A 3 -0.98 23.66 8.55
C ILE A 3 -0.04 24.05 7.39
N THR A 4 0.74 25.07 7.57
CA THR A 4 1.74 25.53 6.58
C THR A 4 3.15 25.58 7.15
N GLY A 5 3.49 24.70 8.03
CA GLY A 5 4.81 24.76 8.58
C GLY A 5 5.44 23.39 8.75
N LEU A 6 5.86 22.72 7.68
CA LEU A 6 6.92 21.67 7.70
C LEU A 6 7.02 20.98 6.33
N VAL A 7 7.15 21.78 5.30
CA VAL A 7 7.64 21.31 4.01
C VAL A 7 8.73 22.28 3.65
N CYS A 8 9.88 21.76 3.26
CA CYS A 8 11.03 22.55 2.84
C CYS A 8 10.59 23.76 2.03
N ASP A 9 10.52 24.89 2.72
CA ASP A 9 10.46 26.18 2.06
C ASP A 9 11.78 26.40 1.34
N GLU A 10 11.70 27.08 0.24
CA GLU A 10 12.72 27.61 -0.62
C GLU A 10 14.14 27.59 -0.07
N VAL A 11 15.09 27.17 -0.89
CA VAL A 11 16.51 27.47 -0.71
C VAL A 11 16.66 28.99 -0.86
N GLY A 12 16.24 29.70 0.16
CA GLY A 12 16.70 31.02 0.53
C GLY A 12 17.86 30.80 1.47
N GLU A 13 18.97 31.47 1.22
CA GLU A 13 20.14 31.47 2.09
C GLU A 13 19.74 31.70 3.55
N GLY A 14 19.88 30.67 4.40
CA GLY A 14 19.68 30.79 5.85
C GLY A 14 18.79 29.78 6.53
N ALA A 15 18.07 28.90 5.84
CA ALA A 15 17.30 27.84 6.51
C ALA A 15 18.26 26.80 7.13
N LYS A 16 18.46 26.88 8.46
CA LYS A 16 19.15 25.83 9.21
C LYS A 16 18.40 24.51 8.99
N VAL A 17 18.97 23.62 8.18
CA VAL A 17 18.52 22.24 8.09
C VAL A 17 18.68 21.64 9.50
N ILE A 18 17.56 21.41 10.20
CA ILE A 18 17.58 20.73 11.49
C ILE A 18 18.02 19.30 11.21
N ASN A 19 19.30 19.00 11.47
CA ASN A 19 19.80 17.62 11.44
C ASN A 19 19.20 16.86 12.62
N ILE A 20 18.11 16.12 12.37
CA ILE A 20 17.45 15.26 13.35
C ILE A 20 18.37 14.08 13.75
N ILE A 21 19.44 13.82 12.98
CA ILE A 21 20.32 12.65 13.11
C ILE A 21 21.78 13.08 13.14
N ASP A 22 22.54 12.54 14.10
CA ASP A 22 24.00 12.68 14.12
C ASP A 22 24.61 11.81 13.00
N LYS A 23 25.31 12.45 12.06
CA LYS A 23 25.94 11.83 10.90
C LYS A 23 26.95 10.74 11.30
N ARG A 24 27.75 10.98 12.35
CA ARG A 24 28.77 10.03 12.82
C ARG A 24 28.17 8.72 13.35
N VAL A 25 27.02 8.82 14.01
CA VAL A 25 26.30 7.65 14.51
C VAL A 25 25.66 6.89 13.33
N GLU A 26 25.16 7.59 12.33
CA GLU A 26 24.50 6.97 11.21
C GLU A 26 25.45 6.28 10.24
N GLU A 27 26.66 6.81 10.03
CA GLU A 27 27.66 6.19 9.17
C GLU A 27 28.06 4.77 9.63
N ARG A 28 27.91 4.47 10.93
CA ARG A 28 28.13 3.13 11.51
C ARG A 28 27.00 2.14 11.22
N ILE A 29 25.84 2.63 10.74
CA ILE A 29 24.67 1.80 10.44
C ILE A 29 24.69 1.44 8.94
N PRO A 30 24.55 0.16 8.57
CA PRO A 30 24.36 -0.22 7.16
C PRO A 30 23.25 0.60 6.50
N ALA A 31 23.49 1.10 5.28
CA ALA A 31 22.56 2.02 4.62
C ALA A 31 21.13 1.50 4.57
N VAL A 32 20.94 0.19 4.33
CA VAL A 32 19.65 -0.48 4.27
C VAL A 32 18.86 -0.42 5.58
N LEU A 33 19.55 -0.24 6.73
CA LEU A 33 18.93 -0.18 8.07
C LEU A 33 18.86 1.25 8.66
N ARG A 34 19.09 2.28 7.85
CA ARG A 34 19.04 3.68 8.32
C ARG A 34 17.62 4.21 8.43
N LEU A 35 16.72 3.83 7.52
CA LEU A 35 15.31 4.23 7.51
C LEU A 35 14.41 3.09 7.00
N GLY A 36 13.18 3.04 7.50
CA GLY A 36 12.23 1.96 7.23
C GLY A 36 11.93 1.71 5.76
N PHE A 37 11.89 2.75 4.91
CA PHE A 37 11.61 2.59 3.48
C PHE A 37 12.64 1.71 2.78
N ARG A 38 13.90 1.75 3.15
CA ARG A 38 15.00 1.07 2.46
C ARG A 38 14.80 -0.45 2.41
N PRO A 39 14.74 -1.16 3.56
CA PRO A 39 14.55 -2.60 3.55
C PRO A 39 13.16 -3.00 3.05
N PHE A 40 12.11 -2.29 3.49
CA PHE A 40 10.74 -2.70 3.17
C PHE A 40 10.34 -2.44 1.72
N PHE A 41 10.82 -1.36 1.07
CA PHE A 41 10.54 -1.15 -0.35
C PHE A 41 11.30 -2.14 -1.23
N LEU A 42 12.54 -2.45 -0.87
CA LEU A 42 13.33 -3.44 -1.59
C LEU A 42 12.73 -4.84 -1.43
N LEU A 43 12.64 -5.33 -0.20
CA LEU A 43 12.19 -6.68 0.10
C LEU A 43 10.71 -6.88 -0.24
N GLY A 44 9.85 -5.88 0.01
CA GLY A 44 8.45 -5.93 -0.37
C GLY A 44 8.25 -6.00 -1.88
N SER A 45 9.06 -5.27 -2.67
CA SER A 45 8.99 -5.35 -4.14
C SER A 45 9.55 -6.66 -4.69
N VAL A 46 10.64 -7.18 -4.12
CA VAL A 46 11.15 -8.53 -4.46
C VAL A 46 10.09 -9.58 -4.11
N TYR A 47 9.50 -9.46 -2.95
CA TYR A 47 8.44 -10.38 -2.51
C TYR A 47 7.18 -10.29 -3.38
N ALA A 48 6.80 -9.11 -3.86
CA ALA A 48 5.70 -8.94 -4.81
C ALA A 48 5.89 -9.79 -6.08
N VAL A 49 7.12 -9.87 -6.58
CA VAL A 49 7.48 -10.73 -7.73
C VAL A 49 7.39 -12.20 -7.35
N ILE A 50 8.06 -12.60 -6.27
CA ILE A 50 8.10 -14.00 -5.81
C ILE A 50 6.69 -14.53 -5.52
N ALA A 51 5.88 -13.76 -4.80
CA ALA A 51 4.55 -14.18 -4.38
C ALA A 51 3.58 -14.37 -5.57
N ILE A 52 3.65 -13.53 -6.59
CA ILE A 52 2.82 -13.69 -7.79
C ILE A 52 3.30 -14.88 -8.64
N LEU A 53 4.60 -15.10 -8.78
CA LEU A 53 5.12 -16.28 -9.47
C LEU A 53 4.74 -17.58 -8.75
N ALA A 54 4.85 -17.61 -7.42
CA ALA A 54 4.40 -18.75 -6.61
C ALA A 54 2.89 -18.98 -6.74
N TRP A 55 2.09 -17.89 -6.71
CA TRP A 55 0.65 -17.99 -6.90
C TRP A 55 0.27 -18.58 -8.26
N VAL A 56 0.84 -18.08 -9.36
CA VAL A 56 0.56 -18.59 -10.71
C VAL A 56 0.96 -20.06 -10.83
N TRP A 57 2.11 -20.43 -10.26
CA TRP A 57 2.54 -21.83 -10.21
C TRP A 57 1.53 -22.69 -9.45
N MET A 58 1.11 -22.30 -8.25
CA MET A 58 0.10 -23.03 -7.47
C MET A 58 -1.26 -23.08 -8.16
N PHE A 59 -1.64 -22.01 -8.84
CA PHE A 59 -2.91 -21.94 -9.57
C PHE A 59 -3.00 -22.94 -10.74
N GLN A 60 -1.86 -23.27 -11.35
CA GLN A 60 -1.77 -24.21 -12.47
C GLN A 60 -1.42 -25.64 -12.04
N ALA A 61 -0.48 -25.79 -11.13
CA ALA A 61 0.04 -27.09 -10.69
C ALA A 61 -0.69 -27.68 -9.47
N GLY A 62 -1.53 -26.88 -8.83
CA GLY A 62 -2.20 -27.26 -7.57
C GLY A 62 -1.39 -26.90 -6.33
N GLN A 63 -1.94 -27.21 -5.18
CA GLN A 63 -1.36 -26.86 -3.89
C GLN A 63 -0.13 -27.71 -3.56
N PRO A 64 1.03 -27.08 -3.25
CA PRO A 64 2.21 -27.81 -2.78
C PRO A 64 1.98 -28.50 -1.43
N GLN A 65 2.51 -29.68 -1.22
CA GLN A 65 2.40 -30.42 0.05
C GLN A 65 3.03 -29.68 1.24
N LEU A 66 4.07 -28.87 0.98
CA LEU A 66 4.75 -28.08 2.02
C LEU A 66 3.93 -26.85 2.48
N LEU A 67 2.98 -26.41 1.67
CA LEU A 67 2.17 -25.23 2.02
C LEU A 67 1.07 -25.64 2.99
N GLN A 68 1.09 -25.11 4.21
CA GLN A 68 0.20 -25.48 5.31
C GLN A 68 -1.20 -24.85 5.25
N VAL A 69 -1.45 -23.96 4.32
CA VAL A 69 -2.70 -23.22 4.17
C VAL A 69 -3.22 -23.35 2.73
N PRO A 70 -4.53 -23.20 2.47
CA PRO A 70 -5.07 -23.26 1.11
C PRO A 70 -4.38 -22.23 0.21
N ALA A 71 -4.03 -22.59 -1.03
CA ALA A 71 -3.28 -21.73 -1.96
C ALA A 71 -3.95 -20.38 -2.21
N LEU A 72 -5.29 -20.36 -2.37
CA LEU A 72 -6.04 -19.10 -2.54
C LEU A 72 -5.96 -18.23 -1.26
N TRP A 73 -6.10 -18.86 -0.09
CA TRP A 73 -5.95 -18.16 1.19
C TRP A 73 -4.55 -17.53 1.29
N TRP A 74 -3.51 -18.31 0.98
CA TRP A 74 -2.12 -17.85 0.99
C TRP A 74 -1.93 -16.66 0.03
N HIS A 75 -2.46 -16.75 -1.20
CA HIS A 75 -2.35 -15.66 -2.16
C HIS A 75 -2.94 -14.36 -1.62
N VAL A 76 -4.18 -14.39 -1.13
CA VAL A 76 -4.85 -13.19 -0.63
C VAL A 76 -4.12 -12.63 0.60
N HIS A 77 -3.74 -13.52 1.52
CA HIS A 77 -3.01 -13.16 2.73
C HIS A 77 -1.66 -12.50 2.39
N GLU A 78 -0.89 -13.11 1.50
CA GLU A 78 0.44 -12.60 1.16
C GLU A 78 0.41 -11.31 0.31
N MET A 79 -0.65 -11.09 -0.46
CA MET A 79 -0.82 -9.79 -1.12
C MET A 79 -1.15 -8.67 -0.14
N LEU A 80 -1.93 -8.94 0.90
CA LEU A 80 -2.38 -7.94 1.88
C LEU A 80 -1.37 -7.78 3.04
N PHE A 81 -1.03 -8.86 3.75
CA PHE A 81 -0.16 -8.82 4.93
C PHE A 81 1.33 -9.00 4.57
N GLY A 82 1.64 -9.74 3.53
CA GLY A 82 2.99 -9.90 3.03
C GLY A 82 3.48 -8.66 2.28
N PHE A 83 2.95 -8.41 1.10
CA PHE A 83 3.41 -7.35 0.22
C PHE A 83 2.93 -5.94 0.65
N ALA A 84 1.61 -5.72 0.66
CA ALA A 84 1.09 -4.37 0.85
C ALA A 84 1.44 -3.81 2.25
N MET A 85 1.33 -4.65 3.29
CA MET A 85 1.65 -4.23 4.66
C MET A 85 3.15 -3.94 4.86
N ALA A 86 4.05 -4.66 4.17
CA ALA A 86 5.50 -4.33 4.18
C ALA A 86 5.74 -2.91 3.66
N ILE A 87 5.10 -2.55 2.55
CA ILE A 87 5.26 -1.21 1.97
C ILE A 87 4.66 -0.13 2.90
N VAL A 88 3.49 -0.40 3.48
CA VAL A 88 2.87 0.49 4.47
C VAL A 88 3.79 0.67 5.69
N ALA A 89 4.37 -0.41 6.22
CA ALA A 89 5.32 -0.35 7.32
C ALA A 89 6.55 0.50 6.97
N GLY A 90 7.18 0.24 5.83
CA GLY A 90 8.32 1.02 5.34
C GLY A 90 8.01 2.49 5.17
N PHE A 91 6.83 2.80 4.61
CA PHE A 91 6.36 4.18 4.45
C PHE A 91 6.14 4.87 5.81
N LEU A 92 5.40 4.25 6.73
CA LEU A 92 5.05 4.86 8.02
C LEU A 92 6.24 5.02 8.94
N LEU A 93 7.14 4.01 9.03
CA LEU A 93 8.38 4.08 9.80
C LEU A 93 9.33 5.18 9.30
N THR A 94 9.19 5.59 8.03
CA THR A 94 9.95 6.71 7.45
C THR A 94 9.22 8.03 7.63
N ALA A 95 7.93 8.09 7.30
CA ALA A 95 7.15 9.32 7.32
C ALA A 95 6.95 9.90 8.72
N VAL A 96 6.88 9.03 9.74
CA VAL A 96 6.70 9.45 11.15
C VAL A 96 7.81 10.39 11.63
N GLN A 97 9.04 10.24 11.14
CA GLN A 97 10.14 11.15 11.44
C GLN A 97 9.83 12.58 10.95
N ASN A 98 9.31 12.73 9.75
CA ASN A 98 8.95 14.04 9.19
C ASN A 98 7.75 14.67 9.89
N TRP A 99 6.80 13.85 10.38
CA TRP A 99 5.60 14.36 11.06
C TRP A 99 5.85 14.79 12.50
N THR A 100 6.87 14.22 13.13
CA THR A 100 7.10 14.35 14.57
C THR A 100 8.39 15.09 14.92
N GLY A 101 9.31 15.23 13.98
CA GLY A 101 10.67 15.72 14.25
C GLY A 101 11.51 14.76 15.10
N ILE A 102 11.01 13.55 15.40
CA ILE A 102 11.72 12.54 16.18
C ILE A 102 12.35 11.53 15.24
N THR A 103 13.60 11.17 15.48
CA THR A 103 14.37 10.18 14.70
C THR A 103 13.57 8.91 14.44
N GLY A 104 13.55 8.46 13.19
CA GLY A 104 12.87 7.23 12.74
C GLY A 104 13.49 5.96 13.33
N THR A 105 12.82 4.83 13.14
CA THR A 105 13.33 3.51 13.55
C THR A 105 14.49 3.09 12.66
N LYS A 106 15.63 2.70 13.25
CA LYS A 106 16.86 2.34 12.55
C LYS A 106 17.65 1.23 13.25
N SER A 107 18.72 0.75 12.61
CA SER A 107 19.66 -0.22 13.18
C SER A 107 18.98 -1.53 13.60
N HIS A 108 19.35 -2.10 14.75
CA HIS A 108 18.85 -3.39 15.25
C HIS A 108 17.33 -3.44 15.42
N ARG A 109 16.69 -2.33 15.83
CA ARG A 109 15.21 -2.28 15.95
C ARG A 109 14.53 -2.45 14.59
N LEU A 110 15.05 -1.76 13.56
CA LEU A 110 14.53 -1.93 12.21
C LEU A 110 14.83 -3.33 11.68
N ALA A 111 16.03 -3.86 11.92
CA ALA A 111 16.39 -5.21 11.53
C ALA A 111 15.48 -6.26 12.18
N LEU A 112 15.11 -6.10 13.46
CA LEU A 112 14.16 -6.99 14.12
C LEU A 112 12.78 -6.97 13.46
N ILE A 113 12.25 -5.77 13.14
CA ILE A 113 10.94 -5.66 12.48
C ILE A 113 10.97 -6.32 11.10
N VAL A 114 12.05 -6.13 10.34
CA VAL A 114 12.24 -6.79 9.04
C VAL A 114 12.36 -8.31 9.20
N ALA A 115 13.09 -8.78 10.21
CA ALA A 115 13.22 -10.21 10.49
C ALA A 115 11.89 -10.87 10.86
N LEU A 116 11.05 -10.21 11.69
CA LEU A 116 9.71 -10.70 12.02
C LEU A 116 8.85 -10.84 10.76
N TRP A 117 8.89 -9.84 9.88
CA TRP A 117 8.17 -9.91 8.61
C TRP A 117 8.66 -11.04 7.71
N LEU A 118 9.98 -11.19 7.52
CA LEU A 118 10.56 -12.27 6.70
C LEU A 118 10.28 -13.66 7.27
N MET A 119 10.34 -13.79 8.60
CA MET A 119 10.12 -15.06 9.28
C MET A 119 8.76 -15.65 8.92
N VAL A 120 7.69 -14.85 8.90
CA VAL A 120 6.35 -15.33 8.54
C VAL A 120 6.32 -15.88 7.11
N ARG A 121 7.02 -15.22 6.16
CA ARG A 121 7.09 -15.68 4.76
C ARG A 121 7.72 -17.06 4.64
N ILE A 122 8.72 -17.35 5.49
CA ILE A 122 9.40 -18.65 5.55
C ILE A 122 8.53 -19.69 6.26
N LEU A 123 7.88 -19.33 7.36
CA LEU A 123 7.10 -20.25 8.20
C LEU A 123 5.91 -20.89 7.48
N PHE A 124 5.35 -20.25 6.43
CA PHE A 124 4.30 -20.87 5.62
C PHE A 124 4.74 -22.15 4.91
N TRP A 125 6.03 -22.31 4.68
CA TRP A 125 6.63 -23.45 3.95
C TRP A 125 7.30 -24.47 4.88
N LEU A 126 7.17 -24.29 6.19
CA LEU A 126 7.73 -25.17 7.21
C LEU A 126 6.60 -25.82 8.02
N PRO A 127 6.79 -27.06 8.52
CA PRO A 127 5.78 -27.77 9.30
C PRO A 127 5.67 -27.22 10.74
N VAL A 128 5.25 -25.96 10.86
CA VAL A 128 5.08 -25.27 12.14
C VAL A 128 3.61 -24.98 12.43
N PRO A 129 3.19 -24.93 13.70
CA PRO A 129 1.81 -24.61 14.04
C PRO A 129 1.41 -23.21 13.55
N LEU A 130 0.24 -23.09 12.90
CA LEU A 130 -0.25 -21.81 12.33
C LEU A 130 -0.44 -20.71 13.40
N TRP A 131 -0.68 -21.07 14.68
CA TRP A 131 -0.74 -20.08 15.75
C TRP A 131 0.60 -19.36 15.95
N LEU A 132 1.73 -20.04 15.75
CA LEU A 132 3.05 -19.43 15.83
C LEU A 132 3.24 -18.42 14.69
N THR A 133 2.89 -18.80 13.45
CA THR A 133 2.97 -17.93 12.28
C THR A 133 2.11 -16.68 12.46
N SER A 134 0.84 -16.83 12.88
CA SER A 134 -0.07 -15.71 13.13
C SER A 134 0.40 -14.80 14.26
N SER A 135 1.01 -15.36 15.32
CA SER A 135 1.53 -14.58 16.45
C SER A 135 2.76 -13.76 16.06
N ILE A 136 3.67 -14.32 15.27
CA ILE A 136 4.85 -13.59 14.77
C ILE A 136 4.42 -12.46 13.82
N GLU A 137 3.41 -12.68 12.99
CA GLU A 137 2.86 -11.62 12.13
C GLU A 137 2.16 -10.52 12.94
N ALA A 138 1.39 -10.89 13.95
CA ALA A 138 0.81 -9.92 14.88
C ALA A 138 1.91 -9.12 15.61
N LEU A 139 3.02 -9.76 16.01
CA LEU A 139 4.15 -9.09 16.62
C LEU A 139 4.84 -8.11 15.66
N PHE A 140 4.97 -8.46 14.37
CA PHE A 140 5.44 -7.53 13.34
C PHE A 140 4.54 -6.29 13.27
N LEU A 141 3.22 -6.47 13.14
CA LEU A 141 2.25 -5.38 13.06
C LEU A 141 2.26 -4.52 14.33
N LEU A 142 2.34 -5.16 15.50
CA LEU A 142 2.41 -4.47 16.79
C LEU A 142 3.71 -3.66 16.93
N ALA A 143 4.83 -4.20 16.49
CA ALA A 143 6.11 -3.49 16.51
C ALA A 143 6.08 -2.23 15.63
N VAL A 144 5.48 -2.31 14.43
CA VAL A 144 5.27 -1.12 13.57
C VAL A 144 4.35 -0.11 14.25
N ALA A 145 3.21 -0.57 14.78
CA ALA A 145 2.26 0.30 15.50
C ALA A 145 2.91 1.00 16.69
N TYR A 146 3.71 0.28 17.48
CA TYR A 146 4.43 0.81 18.63
C TYR A 146 5.46 1.87 18.22
N GLU A 147 6.29 1.60 17.22
CA GLU A 147 7.32 2.54 16.77
C GLU A 147 6.74 3.83 16.20
N VAL A 148 5.63 3.73 15.46
CA VAL A 148 4.89 4.90 14.95
C VAL A 148 4.17 5.61 16.09
N GLY A 149 3.42 4.89 16.91
CA GLY A 149 2.60 5.43 17.99
C GLY A 149 3.42 6.16 19.04
N LEU A 150 4.56 5.58 19.47
CA LEU A 150 5.46 6.18 20.44
C LEU A 150 5.93 7.58 20.01
N ARG A 151 6.26 7.75 18.72
CA ARG A 151 6.71 9.05 18.18
C ARG A 151 5.56 10.04 18.06
N VAL A 152 4.43 9.59 17.59
CA VAL A 152 3.22 10.42 17.47
C VAL A 152 2.78 10.97 18.83
N VAL A 153 2.74 10.12 19.86
CA VAL A 153 2.37 10.51 21.21
C VAL A 153 3.42 11.48 21.82
N LYS A 154 4.72 11.15 21.71
CA LYS A 154 5.79 12.02 22.22
C LYS A 154 5.79 13.41 21.58
N ALA A 155 5.50 13.50 20.29
CA ALA A 155 5.42 14.77 19.56
C ALA A 155 4.05 15.47 19.69
N LYS A 156 3.09 14.88 20.42
CA LYS A 156 1.70 15.34 20.49
C LYS A 156 1.05 15.50 19.12
N GLY A 157 1.45 14.68 18.15
CA GLY A 157 0.99 14.70 16.76
C GLY A 157 -0.36 14.01 16.54
N TRP A 158 -1.38 14.34 17.35
CA TRP A 158 -2.67 13.65 17.47
C TRP A 158 -3.37 13.35 16.15
N ARG A 159 -3.16 14.17 15.13
CA ARG A 159 -3.72 13.97 13.78
C ARG A 159 -3.26 12.68 13.09
N ASN A 160 -2.13 12.11 13.51
CA ASN A 160 -1.59 10.88 12.98
C ASN A 160 -1.84 9.68 13.92
N LEU A 161 -2.52 9.89 15.05
CA LEU A 161 -2.83 8.82 16.00
C LEU A 161 -3.79 7.77 15.39
N PHE A 162 -4.57 8.14 14.37
CA PHE A 162 -5.52 7.24 13.69
C PHE A 162 -4.85 5.98 13.08
N PHE A 163 -3.54 6.02 12.84
CA PHE A 163 -2.82 4.82 12.39
C PHE A 163 -2.82 3.70 13.43
N ILE A 164 -2.87 4.03 14.74
CA ILE A 164 -2.82 3.01 15.79
C ILE A 164 -4.08 2.13 15.76
N PRO A 165 -5.32 2.64 15.82
CA PRO A 165 -6.50 1.79 15.68
C PRO A 165 -6.55 1.05 14.34
N LEU A 166 -6.04 1.62 13.25
CA LEU A 166 -5.94 0.91 11.97
C LEU A 166 -5.03 -0.32 12.08
N PHE A 167 -3.86 -0.23 12.72
CA PHE A 167 -3.00 -1.39 12.94
C PHE A 167 -3.61 -2.41 13.91
N LEU A 168 -4.31 -1.98 14.95
CA LEU A 168 -5.02 -2.90 15.85
C LEU A 168 -6.11 -3.68 15.10
N LEU A 169 -6.84 -3.04 14.19
CA LEU A 169 -7.78 -3.72 13.30
C LEU A 169 -7.07 -4.70 12.36
N ALA A 170 -5.89 -4.35 11.82
CA ALA A 170 -5.10 -5.27 11.00
C ALA A 170 -4.62 -6.49 11.80
N ILE A 171 -4.23 -6.32 13.07
CA ILE A 171 -3.88 -7.44 13.98
C ILE A 171 -5.10 -8.33 14.22
N ALA A 172 -6.26 -7.76 14.50
CA ALA A 172 -7.50 -8.51 14.66
C ALA A 172 -7.87 -9.28 13.38
N ALA A 173 -7.75 -8.64 12.21
CA ALA A 173 -7.99 -9.27 10.91
C ALA A 173 -6.98 -10.38 10.60
N ASN A 174 -5.70 -10.23 11.01
CA ASN A 174 -4.71 -11.29 10.92
C ASN A 174 -5.18 -12.53 11.69
N PHE A 175 -5.47 -12.42 12.98
CA PHE A 175 -5.96 -13.56 13.77
C PHE A 175 -7.27 -14.13 13.22
N ALA A 176 -8.22 -13.29 12.81
CA ALA A 176 -9.46 -13.74 12.19
C ALA A 176 -9.20 -14.51 10.90
N SER A 177 -8.27 -14.07 10.06
CA SER A 177 -7.88 -14.75 8.82
C SER A 177 -7.37 -16.16 9.09
N TYR A 178 -6.46 -16.34 10.05
CA TYR A 178 -5.97 -17.68 10.44
C TYR A 178 -7.06 -18.56 11.09
N ALA A 179 -7.96 -17.98 11.86
CA ALA A 179 -9.09 -18.71 12.47
C ALA A 179 -10.00 -19.32 11.40
N THR A 180 -10.20 -18.63 10.26
CA THR A 180 -11.04 -19.14 9.16
C THR A 180 -10.50 -20.41 8.51
N ILE A 181 -9.18 -20.67 8.55
CA ILE A 181 -8.58 -21.92 8.04
C ILE A 181 -9.07 -23.13 8.83
N LYS A 182 -9.31 -22.95 10.13
CA LYS A 182 -9.81 -23.99 11.01
C LYS A 182 -11.34 -24.09 11.03
N GLY A 183 -12.04 -23.35 10.15
CA GLY A 183 -13.49 -23.30 10.15
C GLY A 183 -14.11 -22.67 11.42
N MET A 184 -13.32 -21.89 12.15
CA MET A 184 -13.80 -21.26 13.40
C MET A 184 -14.67 -20.04 13.07
N PRO A 185 -15.93 -20.00 13.60
CA PRO A 185 -16.79 -18.82 13.46
C PRO A 185 -16.16 -17.59 14.19
N PRO A 186 -16.65 -16.36 13.97
CA PRO A 186 -17.97 -16.10 13.40
C PRO A 186 -18.00 -15.74 11.91
N PHE A 187 -16.84 -15.53 11.25
CA PHE A 187 -16.83 -14.94 9.90
C PHE A 187 -16.13 -15.86 8.89
N PRO A 188 -16.63 -15.92 7.63
CA PRO A 188 -15.93 -16.61 6.55
C PRO A 188 -14.68 -15.83 6.10
N SER A 189 -13.69 -16.54 5.52
CA SER A 189 -12.46 -15.92 5.00
C SER A 189 -12.73 -14.75 4.05
N SER A 190 -13.76 -14.87 3.22
CA SER A 190 -14.15 -13.82 2.26
C SER A 190 -14.55 -12.51 2.94
N ALA A 191 -15.20 -12.56 4.11
CA ALA A 191 -15.57 -11.36 4.86
C ALA A 191 -14.33 -10.63 5.39
N VAL A 192 -13.39 -11.39 5.98
CA VAL A 192 -12.13 -10.83 6.49
C VAL A 192 -11.30 -10.23 5.36
N TRP A 193 -11.21 -10.90 4.21
CA TRP A 193 -10.47 -10.39 3.04
C TRP A 193 -11.12 -9.14 2.45
N GLN A 194 -12.44 -9.11 2.33
CA GLN A 194 -13.15 -7.91 1.90
C GLN A 194 -12.97 -6.75 2.88
N ALA A 195 -13.07 -7.00 4.17
CA ALA A 195 -12.81 -5.98 5.19
C ALA A 195 -11.40 -5.42 5.06
N MET A 196 -10.37 -6.25 4.85
CA MET A 196 -9.01 -5.78 4.63
C MET A 196 -8.85 -4.98 3.33
N LEU A 197 -9.54 -5.34 2.27
CA LEU A 197 -9.54 -4.54 1.03
C LEU A 197 -10.16 -3.16 1.27
N TRP A 198 -11.28 -3.05 2.01
CA TRP A 198 -11.88 -1.77 2.38
C TRP A 198 -10.97 -0.97 3.32
N TRP A 199 -10.27 -1.64 4.23
CA TRP A 199 -9.27 -1.04 5.10
C TRP A 199 -8.14 -0.37 4.27
N PHE A 200 -7.56 -1.09 3.31
CA PHE A 200 -6.55 -0.53 2.41
C PHE A 200 -7.12 0.60 1.54
N MET A 201 -8.34 0.46 1.05
CA MET A 201 -8.99 1.50 0.24
C MET A 201 -9.19 2.78 1.05
N LEU A 202 -9.63 2.66 2.32
CA LEU A 202 -9.76 3.79 3.24
C LEU A 202 -8.40 4.44 3.52
N LEU A 203 -7.37 3.65 3.83
CA LEU A 203 -6.01 4.15 4.04
C LEU A 203 -5.50 4.93 2.82
N LEU A 204 -5.65 4.36 1.62
CA LEU A 204 -5.21 4.99 0.38
C LEU A 204 -6.05 6.21 0.01
N SER A 205 -7.35 6.22 0.30
CA SER A 205 -8.23 7.38 0.10
C SER A 205 -7.81 8.55 0.99
N VAL A 206 -7.55 8.29 2.28
CA VAL A 206 -7.10 9.32 3.23
C VAL A 206 -5.71 9.84 2.86
N MET A 207 -4.75 8.93 2.61
CA MET A 207 -3.38 9.31 2.27
C MET A 207 -3.27 9.95 0.88
N GLY A 208 -3.94 9.36 -0.12
CA GLY A 208 -4.00 9.89 -1.48
C GLY A 208 -4.56 11.30 -1.52
N GLY A 209 -5.64 11.56 -0.77
CA GLY A 209 -6.24 12.90 -0.67
C GLY A 209 -5.32 13.97 -0.06
N ARG A 210 -4.33 13.57 0.74
CA ARG A 210 -3.32 14.49 1.29
C ARG A 210 -2.15 14.68 0.34
N VAL A 211 -1.69 13.60 -0.27
CA VAL A 211 -0.39 13.51 -0.96
C VAL A 211 -0.50 13.85 -2.45
N ILE A 212 -1.53 13.34 -3.15
CA ILE A 212 -1.65 13.51 -4.60
C ILE A 212 -1.85 15.00 -4.98
N PRO A 213 -2.84 15.72 -4.43
CA PRO A 213 -3.03 17.14 -4.77
C PRO A 213 -1.83 18.01 -4.36
N PHE A 214 -1.13 17.67 -3.28
CA PHE A 214 0.08 18.37 -2.87
C PHE A 214 1.21 18.20 -3.88
N PHE A 215 1.51 16.98 -4.33
CA PHE A 215 2.58 16.75 -5.30
C PHE A 215 2.23 17.33 -6.66
N THR A 216 0.97 17.28 -7.05
CA THR A 216 0.49 17.87 -8.30
C THR A 216 0.67 19.38 -8.30
N ALA A 217 0.16 20.06 -7.29
CA ALA A 217 0.27 21.51 -7.15
C ALA A 217 1.73 21.98 -7.12
N ARG A 218 2.58 21.27 -6.35
CA ARG A 218 4.02 21.61 -6.24
C ARG A 218 4.77 21.40 -7.54
N ARG A 219 4.48 20.34 -8.31
CA ARG A 219 5.18 20.05 -9.57
C ARG A 219 4.81 21.02 -10.68
N PHE A 220 3.54 21.40 -10.75
CA PHE A 220 2.98 22.23 -11.83
C PHE A 220 2.67 23.67 -11.40
N GLN A 221 3.11 24.08 -10.21
CA GLN A 221 3.09 25.46 -9.70
C GLN A 221 1.69 26.12 -9.74
N PHE A 222 0.67 25.41 -9.23
CA PHE A 222 -0.66 25.98 -9.06
C PHE A 222 -1.20 25.79 -7.64
N THR A 223 -2.21 26.58 -7.27
CA THR A 223 -2.84 26.50 -5.97
C THR A 223 -3.60 25.18 -5.80
N LYS A 224 -3.27 24.43 -4.77
CA LYS A 224 -3.97 23.18 -4.42
C LYS A 224 -5.44 23.48 -4.14
N ALA A 225 -6.34 22.66 -4.69
CA ALA A 225 -7.76 22.75 -4.39
C ALA A 225 -8.02 22.54 -2.89
N GLU A 226 -8.80 23.42 -2.30
CA GLU A 226 -9.22 23.30 -0.89
C GLU A 226 -10.10 22.06 -0.67
N PRO A 227 -9.88 21.31 0.43
CA PRO A 227 -10.69 20.14 0.74
C PRO A 227 -12.12 20.56 1.08
N ILE A 228 -13.10 19.79 0.60
CA ILE A 228 -14.51 19.95 0.98
C ILE A 228 -14.80 18.90 2.06
N LEU A 229 -14.99 19.33 3.31
CA LEU A 229 -15.17 18.42 4.44
C LEU A 229 -16.32 17.43 4.23
N ALA A 230 -17.47 17.88 3.76
CA ALA A 230 -18.63 17.02 3.51
C ALA A 230 -18.31 15.92 2.47
N LEU A 231 -17.60 16.29 1.39
CA LEU A 231 -17.17 15.34 0.37
C LEU A 231 -16.16 14.31 0.92
N ASP A 232 -15.22 14.75 1.75
CA ASP A 232 -14.25 13.87 2.40
C ASP A 232 -14.92 12.92 3.40
N VAL A 233 -15.91 13.40 4.15
CA VAL A 233 -16.71 12.58 5.08
C VAL A 233 -17.52 11.53 4.32
N ILE A 234 -18.22 11.91 3.25
CA ILE A 234 -18.97 10.95 2.42
C ILE A 234 -18.04 9.93 1.82
N ALA A 235 -16.94 10.36 1.17
CA ALA A 235 -16.01 9.48 0.49
C ALA A 235 -15.36 8.45 1.42
N ASN A 236 -14.88 8.87 2.60
CA ASN A 236 -14.19 7.99 3.54
C ASN A 236 -15.17 7.26 4.47
N GLY A 237 -16.27 7.91 4.86
CA GLY A 237 -17.33 7.30 5.68
C GLY A 237 -18.04 6.15 4.98
N SER A 238 -18.29 6.27 3.65
CA SER A 238 -18.84 5.17 2.87
C SER A 238 -17.88 3.96 2.79
N LEU A 239 -16.56 4.19 2.72
CA LEU A 239 -15.57 3.09 2.77
C LEU A 239 -15.53 2.43 4.14
N LEU A 240 -15.63 3.21 5.21
CA LEU A 240 -15.75 2.68 6.57
C LEU A 240 -17.04 1.88 6.75
N ALA A 241 -18.16 2.35 6.17
CA ALA A 241 -19.41 1.61 6.17
C ALA A 241 -19.26 0.26 5.45
N LEU A 242 -18.62 0.21 4.27
CA LEU A 242 -18.34 -1.03 3.54
C LEU A 242 -17.44 -1.99 4.34
N PHE A 243 -16.45 -1.46 5.07
CA PHE A 243 -15.64 -2.25 6.01
C PHE A 243 -16.52 -2.93 7.05
N VAL A 244 -17.39 -2.18 7.70
CA VAL A 244 -18.31 -2.72 8.74
C VAL A 244 -19.31 -3.70 8.13
N LEU A 245 -19.91 -3.36 6.99
CA LEU A 245 -20.88 -4.22 6.28
C LEU A 245 -20.32 -5.57 5.86
N SER A 246 -18.99 -5.68 5.68
CA SER A 246 -18.34 -6.97 5.35
C SER A 246 -18.61 -8.07 6.38
N PHE A 247 -18.92 -7.70 7.63
CA PHE A 247 -19.21 -8.63 8.71
C PHE A 247 -20.73 -8.93 8.87
N PHE A 248 -21.58 -8.31 8.04
CA PHE A 248 -23.02 -8.46 8.05
C PHE A 248 -23.54 -8.87 6.65
N PRO A 249 -23.45 -10.17 6.27
CA PRO A 249 -23.69 -10.62 4.90
C PRO A 249 -25.06 -10.20 4.32
N LEU A 250 -26.13 -10.30 5.10
CA LEU A 250 -27.47 -9.91 4.66
C LEU A 250 -27.57 -8.41 4.37
N THR A 251 -27.05 -7.57 5.25
CA THR A 251 -27.03 -6.12 5.07
C THR A 251 -26.09 -5.71 3.95
N MET A 252 -24.94 -6.40 3.80
CA MET A 252 -24.02 -6.18 2.68
C MET A 252 -24.66 -6.51 1.34
N ALA A 253 -25.47 -7.58 1.26
CA ALA A 253 -26.20 -7.92 0.07
C ALA A 253 -27.24 -6.84 -0.35
N GLN A 254 -27.86 -6.18 0.63
CA GLN A 254 -28.86 -5.13 0.40
C GLN A 254 -28.25 -3.75 0.14
N LEU A 255 -27.27 -3.35 0.96
CA LEU A 255 -26.73 -1.99 1.00
C LEU A 255 -25.36 -1.86 0.33
N GLY A 256 -24.64 -2.95 0.08
CA GLY A 256 -23.29 -2.91 -0.43
C GLY A 256 -23.16 -2.18 -1.77
N GLN A 257 -24.01 -2.49 -2.74
CA GLN A 257 -23.99 -1.83 -4.06
C GLN A 257 -24.32 -0.33 -3.99
N PRO A 258 -25.43 0.12 -3.37
CA PRO A 258 -25.70 1.56 -3.26
C PRO A 258 -24.58 2.31 -2.50
N VAL A 259 -24.01 1.73 -1.44
CA VAL A 259 -22.90 2.38 -0.72
C VAL A 259 -21.64 2.45 -1.60
N MET A 260 -21.33 1.42 -2.41
CA MET A 260 -20.24 1.48 -3.38
C MET A 260 -20.45 2.58 -4.43
N LEU A 261 -21.67 2.76 -4.93
CA LEU A 261 -21.98 3.84 -5.89
C LEU A 261 -21.77 5.22 -5.25
N VAL A 262 -22.29 5.44 -4.06
CA VAL A 262 -22.09 6.72 -3.32
C VAL A 262 -20.60 6.97 -3.08
N ALA A 263 -19.86 5.98 -2.59
CA ALA A 263 -18.42 6.07 -2.39
C ALA A 263 -17.69 6.36 -3.70
N GLY A 264 -18.04 5.66 -4.77
CA GLY A 264 -17.42 5.81 -6.10
C GLY A 264 -17.62 7.21 -6.69
N ILE A 265 -18.84 7.75 -6.60
CA ILE A 265 -19.15 9.12 -7.05
C ILE A 265 -18.36 10.14 -6.22
N ALA A 266 -18.38 10.02 -4.90
CA ALA A 266 -17.65 10.92 -4.02
C ALA A 266 -16.13 10.89 -4.27
N GLN A 267 -15.54 9.70 -4.45
CA GLN A 267 -14.12 9.54 -4.78
C GLN A 267 -13.79 10.11 -6.16
N LEU A 268 -14.67 9.96 -7.14
CA LEU A 268 -14.48 10.51 -8.49
C LEU A 268 -14.51 12.05 -8.47
N ILE A 269 -15.46 12.65 -7.75
CA ILE A 269 -15.52 14.11 -7.60
C ILE A 269 -14.23 14.62 -6.93
N ARG A 270 -13.75 13.97 -5.85
CA ARG A 270 -12.48 14.32 -5.21
C ARG A 270 -11.31 14.27 -6.20
N PHE A 271 -11.22 13.18 -6.97
CA PHE A 271 -10.18 12.96 -7.97
C PHE A 271 -10.17 14.05 -9.05
N LEU A 272 -11.32 14.41 -9.60
CA LEU A 272 -11.44 15.45 -10.63
C LEU A 272 -11.00 16.83 -10.12
N ARG A 273 -11.25 17.14 -8.84
CA ARG A 273 -10.80 18.39 -8.21
C ARG A 273 -9.28 18.54 -8.13
N TRP A 274 -8.52 17.43 -8.21
CA TRP A 274 -7.04 17.44 -8.18
C TRP A 274 -6.41 17.72 -9.55
N GLN A 275 -7.21 17.99 -10.58
CA GLN A 275 -6.80 18.37 -11.93
C GLN A 275 -5.85 17.35 -12.60
N PRO A 276 -6.25 16.06 -12.71
CA PRO A 276 -5.39 14.99 -13.23
C PRO A 276 -4.86 15.25 -14.65
N TRP A 277 -5.63 15.96 -15.48
CA TRP A 277 -5.24 16.30 -16.87
C TRP A 277 -3.98 17.13 -16.98
N ARG A 278 -3.57 17.87 -15.95
CA ARG A 278 -2.32 18.64 -15.92
C ARG A 278 -1.08 17.77 -15.74
N THR A 279 -1.23 16.47 -15.41
CA THR A 279 -0.12 15.65 -14.93
C THR A 279 0.54 14.79 -16.02
N VAL A 280 -0.01 14.74 -17.22
CA VAL A 280 0.33 13.82 -18.31
C VAL A 280 1.83 13.83 -18.68
N SER A 281 2.50 14.98 -18.55
CA SER A 281 3.91 15.14 -18.87
C SER A 281 4.86 14.51 -17.84
N GLU A 282 4.39 14.22 -16.60
CA GLU A 282 5.26 13.79 -15.51
C GLU A 282 4.87 12.39 -14.99
N PRO A 283 5.65 11.33 -15.33
CA PRO A 283 5.30 9.94 -14.96
C PRO A 283 5.11 9.71 -13.48
N LEU A 284 5.93 10.31 -12.60
CA LEU A 284 5.83 10.18 -11.15
C LEU A 284 4.64 10.93 -10.54
N VAL A 285 3.86 11.67 -11.34
CA VAL A 285 2.64 12.35 -10.89
C VAL A 285 1.41 11.75 -11.55
N TRP A 286 1.38 11.59 -12.90
CA TRP A 286 0.22 10.98 -13.55
C TRP A 286 -0.04 9.54 -13.07
N SER A 287 1.02 8.79 -12.73
CA SER A 287 0.85 7.42 -12.20
C SER A 287 0.07 7.38 -10.88
N LEU A 288 0.28 8.37 -10.00
CA LEU A 288 -0.52 8.50 -8.77
C LEU A 288 -1.99 8.76 -9.08
N HIS A 289 -2.26 9.63 -10.06
CA HIS A 289 -3.62 9.93 -10.48
C HIS A 289 -4.30 8.72 -11.16
N ALA A 290 -3.61 8.06 -12.09
CA ALA A 290 -4.13 6.90 -12.80
C ALA A 290 -4.41 5.73 -11.85
N ALA A 291 -3.50 5.48 -10.89
CA ALA A 291 -3.71 4.48 -9.87
C ALA A 291 -4.88 4.84 -8.94
N TYR A 292 -4.97 6.10 -8.49
CA TYR A 292 -6.10 6.52 -7.65
C TYR A 292 -7.45 6.41 -8.38
N LEU A 293 -7.50 6.71 -9.67
CA LEU A 293 -8.71 6.57 -10.50
C LEU A 293 -9.28 5.14 -10.45
N CYS A 294 -8.44 4.13 -10.24
CA CYS A 294 -8.90 2.75 -10.09
C CYS A 294 -9.76 2.55 -8.82
N ILE A 295 -9.70 3.44 -7.81
CA ILE A 295 -10.61 3.41 -6.65
C ILE A 295 -12.05 3.69 -7.08
N PRO A 296 -12.40 4.90 -7.60
CA PRO A 296 -13.76 5.17 -8.01
C PRO A 296 -14.23 4.24 -9.12
N LEU A 297 -13.38 3.83 -10.08
CA LEU A 297 -13.77 2.90 -11.13
C LEU A 297 -14.15 1.52 -10.56
N SER A 298 -13.35 0.96 -9.64
CA SER A 298 -13.68 -0.31 -8.99
C SER A 298 -15.01 -0.21 -8.22
N LEU A 299 -15.23 0.88 -7.50
CA LEU A 299 -16.46 1.09 -6.72
C LEU A 299 -17.69 1.23 -7.62
N LEU A 300 -17.63 2.07 -8.66
CA LEU A 300 -18.75 2.32 -9.55
C LEU A 300 -19.10 1.08 -10.37
N LEU A 301 -18.11 0.39 -10.91
CA LEU A 301 -18.34 -0.82 -11.70
C LEU A 301 -18.92 -1.94 -10.82
N ARG A 302 -18.37 -2.17 -9.64
CA ARG A 302 -18.88 -3.19 -8.72
C ARG A 302 -20.26 -2.84 -8.15
N GLY A 303 -20.52 -1.56 -7.90
CA GLY A 303 -21.83 -1.08 -7.47
C GLY A 303 -22.92 -1.18 -8.55
N GLY A 304 -22.53 -1.11 -9.84
CA GLY A 304 -23.45 -1.16 -10.98
C GLY A 304 -23.64 -2.55 -11.61
N VAL A 305 -22.83 -3.56 -11.21
CA VAL A 305 -22.86 -4.89 -11.85
C VAL A 305 -23.52 -5.93 -10.95
N ASN A 306 -24.57 -6.58 -11.48
CA ASN A 306 -25.30 -7.66 -10.78
C ASN A 306 -24.69 -9.06 -10.99
N ASN A 307 -23.81 -9.23 -11.99
CA ASN A 307 -23.13 -10.51 -12.23
C ASN A 307 -22.06 -10.74 -11.14
N ALA A 308 -22.24 -11.76 -10.32
CA ALA A 308 -21.37 -12.06 -9.19
C ALA A 308 -19.92 -12.37 -9.60
N TRP A 309 -19.73 -13.10 -10.71
CA TRP A 309 -18.40 -13.42 -11.23
C TRP A 309 -17.65 -12.15 -11.67
N LEU A 310 -18.29 -11.32 -12.47
CA LEU A 310 -17.71 -10.06 -12.94
C LEU A 310 -17.43 -9.13 -11.75
N ASN A 311 -18.40 -8.97 -10.83
CA ASN A 311 -18.24 -8.15 -9.63
C ASN A 311 -17.03 -8.59 -8.80
N HIS A 312 -16.87 -9.91 -8.60
CA HIS A 312 -15.71 -10.46 -7.87
C HIS A 312 -14.38 -10.15 -8.58
N ASN A 313 -14.32 -10.28 -9.89
CA ASN A 313 -13.08 -10.01 -10.62
C ASN A 313 -12.74 -8.52 -10.68
N LEU A 314 -13.73 -7.64 -10.77
CA LEU A 314 -13.53 -6.18 -10.74
C LEU A 314 -12.84 -5.65 -9.46
N LEU A 315 -12.80 -6.43 -8.36
CA LEU A 315 -12.02 -6.06 -7.18
C LEU A 315 -10.53 -5.87 -7.49
N HIS A 316 -10.02 -6.54 -8.55
CA HIS A 316 -8.61 -6.43 -8.94
C HIS A 316 -8.27 -5.08 -9.59
N LEU A 317 -9.27 -4.31 -10.07
CA LEU A 317 -9.03 -2.91 -10.42
C LEU A 317 -8.54 -2.12 -9.21
N PHE A 318 -9.10 -2.40 -8.03
CA PHE A 318 -8.58 -1.82 -6.80
C PHE A 318 -7.25 -2.47 -6.37
N ALA A 319 -7.19 -3.80 -6.24
CA ALA A 319 -6.03 -4.48 -5.65
C ALA A 319 -4.75 -4.29 -6.49
N ILE A 320 -4.84 -4.37 -7.81
CA ILE A 320 -3.70 -4.19 -8.72
C ILE A 320 -3.57 -2.72 -9.13
N GLY A 321 -4.65 -2.12 -9.63
CA GLY A 321 -4.61 -0.78 -10.20
C GLY A 321 -4.40 0.30 -9.15
N ALA A 322 -5.23 0.32 -8.11
CA ALA A 322 -5.14 1.35 -7.08
C ALA A 322 -4.08 1.02 -6.03
N LEU A 323 -4.22 -0.08 -5.30
CA LEU A 323 -3.33 -0.39 -4.18
C LEU A 323 -1.89 -0.52 -4.67
N SER A 324 -1.64 -1.42 -5.60
CA SER A 324 -0.27 -1.68 -6.07
C SER A 324 0.26 -0.55 -6.98
N GLY A 325 -0.62 0.12 -7.73
CA GLY A 325 -0.26 1.28 -8.55
C GLY A 325 0.18 2.48 -7.70
N LEU A 326 -0.58 2.82 -6.65
CA LEU A 326 -0.18 3.87 -5.69
C LEU A 326 1.09 3.49 -4.94
N VAL A 327 1.21 2.24 -4.52
CA VAL A 327 2.42 1.71 -3.90
C VAL A 327 3.61 1.91 -4.82
N LEU A 328 3.57 1.42 -6.07
CA LEU A 328 4.70 1.50 -7.00
C LEU A 328 5.08 2.95 -7.29
N SER A 329 4.11 3.84 -7.48
CA SER A 329 4.33 5.27 -7.72
C SER A 329 4.98 5.94 -6.51
N MET A 330 4.51 5.62 -5.30
CA MET A 330 5.04 6.19 -4.06
C MET A 330 6.44 5.68 -3.72
N ILE A 331 6.71 4.38 -3.85
CA ILE A 331 8.04 3.84 -3.54
C ILE A 331 9.10 4.38 -4.49
N ALA A 332 8.79 4.56 -5.79
CA ALA A 332 9.70 5.18 -6.75
C ALA A 332 10.02 6.63 -6.35
N ARG A 333 8.98 7.42 -6.03
CA ARG A 333 9.12 8.82 -5.64
C ARG A 333 9.85 8.99 -4.31
N VAL A 334 9.47 8.24 -3.28
CA VAL A 334 10.06 8.31 -1.94
C VAL A 334 11.53 7.88 -1.97
N THR A 335 11.87 6.85 -2.75
CA THR A 335 13.25 6.40 -2.93
C THR A 335 14.11 7.54 -3.50
N MET A 336 13.67 8.25 -4.54
CA MET A 336 14.41 9.39 -5.07
C MET A 336 14.65 10.47 -4.01
N GLY A 337 13.59 10.94 -3.35
CA GLY A 337 13.68 12.03 -2.38
C GLY A 337 14.54 11.68 -1.16
N HIS A 338 14.32 10.50 -0.57
CA HIS A 338 15.04 10.08 0.65
C HIS A 338 16.45 9.54 0.40
N THR A 339 16.86 9.37 -0.86
CA THR A 339 18.25 9.02 -1.21
C THR A 339 19.04 10.23 -1.73
N GLY A 340 18.51 11.46 -1.59
CA GLY A 340 19.19 12.71 -1.94
C GLY A 340 19.25 12.98 -3.45
N ARG A 341 18.33 12.39 -4.23
CA ARG A 341 18.30 12.54 -5.70
C ARG A 341 17.18 13.48 -6.15
N ALA A 342 17.39 14.16 -7.26
CA ALA A 342 16.35 15.00 -7.87
C ALA A 342 15.17 14.11 -8.34
N ILE A 343 13.99 14.32 -7.75
CA ILE A 343 12.82 13.43 -7.88
C ILE A 343 12.43 13.18 -9.33
N TYR A 344 12.47 14.21 -10.17
CA TYR A 344 12.00 14.15 -11.56
C TYR A 344 13.11 13.88 -12.59
N GLN A 345 14.35 13.60 -12.13
CA GLN A 345 15.49 13.23 -12.98
C GLN A 345 15.92 11.77 -12.77
N GLY A 346 15.06 10.97 -12.16
CA GLY A 346 15.30 9.58 -11.87
C GLY A 346 15.06 8.63 -13.04
N PRO A 347 15.19 7.31 -12.79
CA PRO A 347 14.90 6.30 -13.79
C PRO A 347 13.45 6.40 -14.32
N ASN A 348 13.29 6.21 -15.62
CA ASN A 348 11.98 6.27 -16.26
C ASN A 348 11.14 5.03 -15.86
N MET A 349 10.08 5.25 -15.11
CA MET A 349 9.14 4.21 -14.65
C MET A 349 7.83 4.15 -15.45
N ARG A 350 7.71 4.93 -16.54
CA ARG A 350 6.46 5.01 -17.33
C ARG A 350 5.92 3.63 -17.71
N TRP A 351 6.78 2.78 -18.23
CA TRP A 351 6.37 1.43 -18.69
C TRP A 351 5.98 0.50 -17.54
N ALA A 352 6.62 0.64 -16.36
CA ALA A 352 6.23 -0.11 -15.18
C ALA A 352 4.83 0.29 -14.68
N PHE A 353 4.52 1.59 -14.69
CA PHE A 353 3.19 2.08 -14.32
C PHE A 353 2.12 1.65 -15.31
N ILE A 354 2.40 1.74 -16.63
CA ILE A 354 1.48 1.28 -17.67
C ILE A 354 1.26 -0.24 -17.56
N ALA A 355 2.31 -1.03 -17.40
CA ALA A 355 2.20 -2.48 -17.25
C ALA A 355 1.27 -2.86 -16.07
N LEU A 356 1.42 -2.18 -14.92
CA LEU A 356 0.61 -2.48 -13.75
C LEU A 356 -0.87 -2.08 -13.93
N LEU A 357 -1.14 -0.95 -14.59
CA LEU A 357 -2.51 -0.55 -14.93
C LEU A 357 -3.15 -1.52 -15.92
N LEU A 358 -2.40 -1.98 -16.93
CA LEU A 358 -2.85 -3.01 -17.86
C LEU A 358 -3.09 -4.34 -17.13
N ALA A 359 -2.22 -4.73 -16.19
CA ALA A 359 -2.44 -5.92 -15.36
C ALA A 359 -3.78 -5.86 -14.61
N ALA A 360 -4.14 -4.68 -14.09
CA ALA A 360 -5.40 -4.47 -13.39
C ALA A 360 -6.63 -4.65 -14.32
N VAL A 361 -6.56 -4.09 -15.53
CA VAL A 361 -7.62 -4.23 -16.53
C VAL A 361 -7.74 -5.68 -16.99
N VAL A 362 -6.63 -6.31 -17.35
CA VAL A 362 -6.57 -7.71 -17.78
C VAL A 362 -7.15 -8.64 -16.71
N ARG A 363 -6.74 -8.48 -15.46
CA ARG A 363 -7.19 -9.35 -14.36
C ARG A 363 -8.63 -9.07 -13.92
N GLY A 364 -9.01 -7.80 -13.88
CA GLY A 364 -10.36 -7.39 -13.44
C GLY A 364 -11.41 -7.54 -14.52
N VAL A 365 -11.16 -6.97 -15.70
CA VAL A 365 -12.13 -6.91 -16.78
C VAL A 365 -12.00 -8.11 -17.72
N GLY A 366 -10.77 -8.47 -18.12
CA GLY A 366 -10.54 -9.59 -19.04
C GLY A 366 -11.07 -10.92 -18.48
N VAL A 367 -10.68 -11.28 -17.26
CA VAL A 367 -11.20 -12.49 -16.59
C VAL A 367 -12.71 -12.39 -16.33
N GLY A 368 -13.19 -11.21 -15.97
CA GLY A 368 -14.61 -10.99 -15.69
C GLY A 368 -15.52 -11.20 -16.90
N LEU A 369 -15.10 -10.75 -18.07
CA LEU A 369 -15.88 -10.81 -19.31
C LEU A 369 -15.66 -12.10 -20.14
N LEU A 370 -14.46 -12.68 -20.07
CA LEU A 370 -14.05 -13.83 -20.87
C LEU A 370 -13.50 -14.97 -19.98
N PRO A 371 -14.35 -15.58 -19.14
CA PRO A 371 -13.94 -16.61 -18.17
C PRO A 371 -13.35 -17.87 -18.83
N GLN A 372 -13.69 -18.15 -20.08
CA GLN A 372 -13.18 -19.30 -20.83
C GLN A 372 -11.66 -19.22 -21.05
N GLN A 373 -11.10 -18.00 -21.02
CA GLN A 373 -9.67 -17.74 -21.21
C GLN A 373 -8.97 -17.42 -19.89
N LEU A 374 -9.51 -17.87 -18.74
CA LEU A 374 -9.04 -17.55 -17.40
C LEU A 374 -7.51 -17.66 -17.24
N LEU A 375 -6.93 -18.78 -17.68
CA LEU A 375 -5.48 -19.02 -17.55
C LEU A 375 -4.66 -17.99 -18.34
N ILE A 376 -5.09 -17.63 -19.54
CA ILE A 376 -4.41 -16.63 -20.38
C ILE A 376 -4.40 -15.29 -19.66
N TRP A 377 -5.55 -14.84 -19.17
CA TRP A 377 -5.69 -13.56 -18.50
C TRP A 377 -4.92 -13.49 -17.16
N VAL A 378 -4.95 -14.58 -16.38
CA VAL A 378 -4.21 -14.66 -15.12
C VAL A 378 -2.70 -14.60 -15.39
N ASN A 379 -2.19 -15.39 -16.36
CA ASN A 379 -0.78 -15.40 -16.73
C ASN A 379 -0.31 -14.04 -17.28
N LEU A 380 -1.09 -13.43 -18.17
CA LEU A 380 -0.77 -12.12 -18.74
C LEU A 380 -0.73 -11.03 -17.66
N SER A 381 -1.73 -11.01 -16.77
CA SER A 381 -1.75 -10.07 -15.65
C SER A 381 -0.56 -10.27 -14.71
N ALA A 382 -0.22 -11.51 -14.39
CA ALA A 382 0.94 -11.84 -13.56
C ALA A 382 2.26 -11.42 -14.22
N ALA A 383 2.43 -11.67 -15.52
CA ALA A 383 3.62 -11.23 -16.25
C ALA A 383 3.79 -9.70 -16.23
N LEU A 384 2.70 -8.96 -16.47
CA LEU A 384 2.70 -7.49 -16.41
C LEU A 384 3.02 -6.98 -15.00
N TRP A 385 2.49 -7.61 -13.95
CA TRP A 385 2.82 -7.32 -12.56
C TRP A 385 4.31 -7.56 -12.26
N VAL A 386 4.83 -8.73 -12.64
CA VAL A 386 6.25 -9.09 -12.45
C VAL A 386 7.16 -8.08 -13.15
N ILE A 387 6.85 -7.72 -14.40
CA ILE A 387 7.60 -6.69 -15.15
C ILE A 387 7.62 -5.37 -14.36
N ALA A 388 6.47 -4.93 -13.84
CA ALA A 388 6.36 -3.65 -13.14
C ALA A 388 7.24 -3.58 -11.89
N PHE A 389 7.16 -4.59 -11.01
CA PHE A 389 7.95 -4.63 -9.78
C PHE A 389 9.42 -5.01 -10.00
N ALA A 390 9.72 -5.89 -10.96
CA ALA A 390 11.11 -6.19 -11.35
C ALA A 390 11.83 -4.94 -11.88
N LEU A 391 11.17 -4.12 -12.70
CA LEU A 391 11.72 -2.84 -13.17
C LEU A 391 12.02 -1.89 -12.00
N PHE A 392 11.19 -1.86 -10.95
CA PHE A 392 11.49 -1.09 -9.75
C PHE A 392 12.73 -1.64 -9.04
N VAL A 393 12.79 -2.93 -8.79
CA VAL A 393 13.94 -3.57 -8.11
C VAL A 393 15.24 -3.33 -8.88
N LEU A 394 15.24 -3.52 -10.19
CA LEU A 394 16.42 -3.34 -11.04
C LEU A 394 16.89 -1.88 -11.08
N ARG A 395 15.95 -0.91 -11.10
CA ARG A 395 16.29 0.52 -11.26
C ARG A 395 16.56 1.24 -9.94
N PHE A 396 15.92 0.82 -8.86
CA PHE A 396 15.99 1.49 -7.56
C PHE A 396 16.68 0.66 -6.47
N GLY A 397 16.86 -0.65 -6.64
CA GLY A 397 17.42 -1.52 -5.62
C GLY A 397 18.80 -1.06 -5.13
N ALA A 398 19.69 -0.70 -6.05
CA ALA A 398 21.01 -0.17 -5.69
C ALA A 398 20.95 1.13 -4.87
N MET A 399 19.93 1.99 -5.10
CA MET A 399 19.75 3.24 -4.35
C MET A 399 19.31 2.97 -2.90
N LEU A 400 18.54 1.90 -2.69
CA LEU A 400 18.06 1.49 -1.36
C LEU A 400 19.17 0.88 -0.50
N LEU A 401 20.20 0.30 -1.14
CA LEU A 401 21.36 -0.33 -0.48
C LEU A 401 22.53 0.64 -0.23
N LYS A 402 22.56 1.79 -0.91
CA LYS A 402 23.66 2.76 -0.84
C LYS A 402 23.29 3.96 0.04
N PRO A 403 24.27 4.62 0.68
CA PRO A 403 24.05 5.90 1.36
C PRO A 403 23.47 6.98 0.44
N ARG A 404 22.97 8.06 1.02
CA ARG A 404 22.47 9.23 0.28
C ARG A 404 23.62 9.85 -0.53
N VAL A 405 23.28 10.30 -1.75
CA VAL A 405 24.30 10.90 -2.65
C VAL A 405 24.65 12.33 -2.29
N ASP A 406 23.82 13.03 -1.51
CA ASP A 406 24.02 14.41 -1.05
C ASP A 406 24.81 14.49 0.28
N GLY A 407 25.26 13.36 0.82
CA GLY A 407 26.04 13.27 2.06
C GLY A 407 25.27 13.62 3.34
N HIS A 408 23.95 13.88 3.26
CA HIS A 408 23.10 14.06 4.43
C HIS A 408 22.77 12.72 5.11
N PRO A 409 22.42 12.70 6.40
CA PRO A 409 21.89 11.53 7.09
C PRO A 409 20.59 11.03 6.43
N GLY A 410 20.36 9.66 6.35
CA GLY A 410 19.10 9.12 5.82
C GLY A 410 19.18 7.79 5.10
#